data_7d1f19c22a59fdad7fb599a9f74c8322
#
_entry.id   7d1f19c22a59fdad7fb599a9f74c8322
#
_cell.length_a   1.000
_cell.length_b   1.000
_cell.length_c   1.000
_cell.angle_alpha   90.00
_cell.angle_beta   90.00
_cell.angle_gamma   90.00
#
_symmetry.space_group_name_H-M   'P 1'
#
loop_
_entity.id
_entity.type
_entity.pdbx_description
1 polymer ?
#
loop_
_entity_poly.entity_id
_entity_poly.type
_entity_poly.pdbx_seq_one_letter_code
_entity_poly.pdbx_strand_id
1 'polypeptide(L)'
;FVYGEDPYAEGDGDRKSLFYINPNKSFISYMKDIKNENIPSASLFLSGRPLIINQELNLSDAFVQLWLPGSAVEGISDVIFTDSNDLINFDFKGKLSFSWPKLSSQVRLNFGDKLYDPLFKFGYGLNYQD
;
A
#
# COMPACT_ATOMS: atom_id res chain seq x y z
N PHE A 1 6.19 -1.34 12.76
CA PHE A 1 6.85 -0.87 11.53
C PHE A 1 7.34 -2.08 10.77
N VAL A 2 6.85 -2.27 9.57
CA VAL A 2 7.33 -3.31 8.68
C VAL A 2 8.09 -2.62 7.55
N TYR A 3 9.39 -2.82 7.51
CA TYR A 3 10.20 -2.36 6.40
C TYR A 3 10.01 -3.29 5.21
N GLY A 4 9.47 -2.79 4.13
CA GLY A 4 9.16 -3.59 2.93
C GLY A 4 10.36 -4.02 2.11
N GLU A 5 11.48 -3.33 2.23
CA GLU A 5 12.72 -3.66 1.52
C GLU A 5 13.90 -3.58 2.48
N ASP A 6 14.87 -4.47 2.28
CA ASP A 6 16.12 -4.40 3.01
C ASP A 6 16.87 -3.12 2.60
N PRO A 7 17.09 -2.16 3.52
CA PRO A 7 17.82 -0.93 3.21
C PRO A 7 19.29 -1.18 2.85
N TYR A 8 19.77 -2.40 3.08
CA TYR A 8 21.12 -2.84 2.76
C TYR A 8 21.18 -3.81 1.57
N ALA A 9 20.10 -3.92 0.79
CA ALA A 9 20.13 -4.72 -0.43
C ALA A 9 21.25 -4.23 -1.33
N GLU A 10 22.21 -5.09 -1.62
CA GLU A 10 23.29 -4.79 -2.54
C GLU A 10 22.72 -4.51 -3.93
N GLY A 11 23.12 -3.39 -4.50
CA GLY A 11 22.67 -2.92 -5.80
C GLY A 11 21.54 -1.90 -5.71
N ASP A 12 21.18 -1.32 -6.84
CA ASP A 12 20.25 -0.20 -6.97
C ASP A 12 18.76 -0.55 -6.69
N GLY A 13 18.50 -1.57 -5.86
CA GLY A 13 17.17 -1.93 -5.40
C GLY A 13 16.23 -2.50 -6.46
N ASP A 14 16.70 -2.71 -7.68
CA ASP A 14 15.90 -3.22 -8.80
C ASP A 14 15.66 -4.71 -8.67
N ARG A 15 14.73 -5.07 -7.81
CA ARG A 15 14.24 -6.44 -7.75
C ARG A 15 13.48 -6.77 -9.03
N LYS A 16 13.81 -7.89 -9.65
CA LYS A 16 13.14 -8.39 -10.87
C LYS A 16 11.73 -8.93 -10.60
N SER A 17 11.36 -9.11 -9.33
CA SER A 17 10.08 -9.65 -8.91
C SER A 17 9.14 -8.59 -8.37
N LEU A 18 7.85 -8.67 -8.69
CA LEU A 18 6.79 -7.86 -8.11
C LEU A 18 6.30 -8.40 -6.76
N PHE A 19 6.79 -9.53 -6.29
CA PHE A 19 6.40 -10.05 -4.98
C PHE A 19 6.91 -9.16 -3.87
N TYR A 20 6.00 -8.80 -2.96
CA TYR A 20 6.36 -8.25 -1.68
C TYR A 20 6.92 -9.36 -0.80
N ILE A 21 8.18 -9.23 -0.42
CA ILE A 21 8.82 -10.15 0.52
C ILE A 21 8.83 -9.44 1.87
N ASN A 22 7.87 -9.79 2.72
CA ASN A 22 7.84 -9.27 4.07
C ASN A 22 9.03 -9.83 4.86
N PRO A 23 9.93 -8.99 5.38
CA PRO A 23 11.07 -9.45 6.15
C PRO A 23 10.65 -10.08 7.49
N ASN A 24 9.50 -9.71 8.01
CA ASN A 24 8.93 -10.31 9.22
C ASN A 24 7.93 -11.41 8.87
N LYS A 25 8.35 -12.66 8.90
CA LYS A 25 7.49 -13.81 8.60
C LYS A 25 6.27 -13.92 9.52
N SER A 26 6.33 -13.32 10.72
CA SER A 26 5.22 -13.31 11.69
C SER A 26 4.17 -12.24 11.39
N PHE A 27 4.44 -11.30 10.49
CA PHE A 27 3.54 -10.18 10.22
C PHE A 27 2.15 -10.63 9.77
N ILE A 28 2.09 -11.57 8.83
CA ILE A 28 0.82 -12.10 8.33
C ILE A 28 0.04 -12.85 9.42
N SER A 29 0.74 -13.60 10.28
CA SER A 29 0.09 -14.25 11.43
C SER A 29 -0.50 -13.20 12.36
N TYR A 30 0.27 -12.18 12.71
CA TYR A 30 -0.18 -11.09 13.56
C TYR A 30 -1.40 -10.34 12.99
N MET A 31 -1.40 -10.04 11.69
CA MET A 31 -2.54 -9.41 11.03
C MET A 31 -3.79 -10.30 11.04
N LYS A 32 -3.62 -11.62 10.93
CA LYS A 32 -4.72 -12.58 11.07
C LYS A 32 -5.30 -12.55 12.48
N ASP A 33 -4.45 -12.51 13.50
CA ASP A 33 -4.89 -12.46 14.90
C ASP A 33 -5.67 -11.18 15.17
N ILE A 34 -5.17 -10.01 14.74
CA ILE A 34 -5.88 -8.72 14.81
C ILE A 34 -7.27 -8.83 14.15
N LYS A 35 -7.33 -9.37 12.95
CA LYS A 35 -8.58 -9.52 12.22
C LYS A 35 -9.56 -10.48 12.91
N ASN A 36 -9.07 -11.59 13.46
CA ASN A 36 -9.90 -12.55 14.20
C ASN A 36 -10.49 -11.96 15.47
N GLU A 37 -9.77 -11.05 16.10
CA GLU A 37 -10.22 -10.31 17.29
C GLU A 37 -11.11 -9.10 16.94
N ASN A 38 -11.40 -8.86 15.66
CA ASN A 38 -12.15 -7.72 15.14
C ASN A 38 -11.58 -6.35 15.58
N ILE A 39 -10.26 -6.26 15.67
CA ILE A 39 -9.58 -5.00 15.98
C ILE A 39 -9.43 -4.22 14.65
N PRO A 40 -9.98 -3.00 14.55
CA PRO A 40 -9.83 -2.17 13.36
C PRO A 40 -8.35 -1.92 13.04
N SER A 41 -8.00 -2.08 11.77
CA SER A 41 -6.59 -2.01 11.35
C SER A 41 -6.40 -1.21 10.07
N ALA A 42 -5.36 -0.41 10.03
CA ALA A 42 -4.91 0.30 8.83
C ALA A 42 -3.46 -0.06 8.52
N SER A 43 -3.21 -0.56 7.32
CA SER A 43 -1.86 -0.85 6.84
C SER A 43 -1.29 0.35 6.10
N LEU A 44 -0.13 0.80 6.54
CA LEU A 44 0.65 1.87 5.91
C LEU A 44 1.81 1.24 5.14
N PHE A 45 1.74 1.30 3.82
CA PHE A 45 2.68 0.61 2.97
C PHE A 45 3.68 1.57 2.32
N LEU A 46 4.96 1.39 2.64
CA LEU A 46 6.06 2.15 2.05
C LEU A 46 6.72 1.30 0.95
N SER A 47 6.70 1.80 -0.26
CA SER A 47 7.33 1.13 -1.40
C SER A 47 7.55 2.13 -2.53
N GLY A 48 8.67 2.07 -3.23
CA GLY A 48 8.97 2.91 -4.39
C GLY A 48 8.25 2.49 -5.67
N ARG A 49 7.53 1.35 -5.64
CA ARG A 49 6.82 0.78 -6.80
C ARG A 49 5.64 -0.07 -6.35
N PRO A 50 4.68 -0.39 -7.24
CA PRO A 50 3.62 -1.35 -6.95
C PRO A 50 4.20 -2.75 -6.76
N LEU A 51 3.74 -3.44 -5.72
CA LEU A 51 4.10 -4.83 -5.42
C LEU A 51 2.82 -5.67 -5.25
N ILE A 52 2.95 -6.97 -5.29
CA ILE A 52 1.83 -7.89 -5.04
C ILE A 52 1.59 -7.95 -3.53
N ILE A 53 0.52 -7.29 -3.10
CA ILE A 53 0.14 -7.07 -1.70
C ILE A 53 -1.25 -7.64 -1.38
N ASN A 54 -1.74 -8.58 -2.20
CA ASN A 54 -3.12 -9.04 -2.12
C ASN A 54 -3.46 -9.60 -0.74
N GLN A 55 -2.50 -10.25 -0.09
CA GLN A 55 -2.70 -10.84 1.23
C GLN A 55 -2.77 -9.77 2.32
N GLU A 56 -1.86 -8.82 2.31
CA GLU A 56 -1.80 -7.69 3.24
C GLU A 56 -3.05 -6.83 3.11
N LEU A 57 -3.45 -6.54 1.88
CA LEU A 57 -4.65 -5.78 1.57
C LEU A 57 -5.91 -6.46 2.12
N ASN A 58 -6.06 -7.78 1.93
CA ASN A 58 -7.23 -8.53 2.38
C ASN A 58 -7.32 -8.69 3.91
N LEU A 59 -6.20 -8.53 4.60
CA LEU A 59 -6.15 -8.60 6.07
C LEU A 59 -6.37 -7.25 6.74
N SER A 60 -6.30 -6.15 6.00
CA SER A 60 -6.45 -4.79 6.51
C SER A 60 -7.86 -4.26 6.28
N ASP A 61 -8.38 -3.46 7.21
CA ASP A 61 -9.65 -2.74 7.03
C ASP A 61 -9.44 -1.48 6.19
N ALA A 62 -8.27 -0.85 6.32
CA ALA A 62 -7.82 0.22 5.45
C ALA A 62 -6.38 -0.03 4.98
N PHE A 63 -6.05 0.41 3.76
CA PHE A 63 -4.72 0.25 3.19
C PHE A 63 -4.28 1.56 2.52
N VAL A 64 -3.17 2.12 2.97
CA VAL A 64 -2.64 3.40 2.50
C VAL A 64 -1.27 3.19 1.87
N GLN A 65 -1.15 3.49 0.58
CA GLN A 65 0.13 3.52 -0.11
C GLN A 65 0.81 4.86 0.13
N LEU A 66 1.94 4.84 0.81
CA LEU A 66 2.69 6.04 1.20
C LEU A 66 3.78 6.42 0.20
N TRP A 67 4.16 5.52 -0.71
CA TRP A 67 5.33 5.66 -1.58
C TRP A 67 6.61 5.88 -0.75
N LEU A 68 7.43 6.84 -1.13
CA LEU A 68 8.66 7.22 -0.45
C LEU A 68 8.53 8.67 0.02
N PRO A 69 7.94 8.92 1.20
CA PRO A 69 7.58 10.26 1.65
C PRO A 69 8.79 11.14 2.00
N GLY A 70 9.99 10.54 2.14
CA GLY A 70 11.21 11.29 2.46
C GLY A 70 11.07 12.09 3.76
N SER A 71 11.34 13.39 3.70
CA SER A 71 11.23 14.31 4.84
C SER A 71 9.81 14.82 5.12
N ALA A 72 8.82 14.44 4.28
CA ALA A 72 7.43 14.91 4.40
C ALA A 72 6.53 13.91 5.17
N VAL A 73 7.11 13.16 6.11
CA VAL A 73 6.40 12.13 6.88
C VAL A 73 5.29 12.69 7.78
N GLU A 74 5.39 13.94 8.20
CA GLU A 74 4.34 14.59 9.00
C GLU A 74 3.00 14.63 8.26
N GLY A 75 3.02 14.80 6.93
CA GLY A 75 1.81 14.78 6.12
C GLY A 75 1.02 13.47 6.17
N ILE A 76 1.66 12.36 6.58
CA ILE A 76 0.99 11.07 6.77
C ILE A 76 0.02 11.16 7.96
N SER A 77 0.46 11.75 9.08
CA SER A 77 -0.40 11.94 10.24
C SER A 77 -1.57 12.88 9.94
N ASP A 78 -1.35 13.90 9.13
CA ASP A 78 -2.35 14.89 8.78
C ASP A 78 -3.54 14.31 8.00
N VAL A 79 -3.32 13.25 7.21
CA VAL A 79 -4.40 12.58 6.46
C VAL A 79 -4.98 11.36 7.17
N ILE A 80 -4.32 10.84 8.22
CA ILE A 80 -4.78 9.63 8.93
C ILE A 80 -5.56 9.99 10.20
N PHE A 81 -5.16 11.06 10.89
CA PHE A 81 -5.77 11.45 12.14
C PHE A 81 -6.65 12.69 11.98
N THR A 82 -7.70 12.75 12.78
CA THR A 82 -8.55 13.94 12.94
C THR A 82 -7.80 15.05 13.68
N ASP A 83 -8.31 16.26 13.59
CA ASP A 83 -7.87 17.38 14.40
C ASP A 83 -8.35 17.26 15.86
N SER A 84 -8.06 18.26 16.69
CA SER A 84 -8.46 18.30 18.12
C SER A 84 -9.97 18.39 18.35
N ASN A 85 -10.77 18.56 17.32
CA ASN A 85 -12.24 18.63 17.35
C ASN A 85 -12.87 17.39 16.72
N ASP A 86 -12.10 16.32 16.49
CA ASP A 86 -12.51 15.11 15.78
C ASP A 86 -12.96 15.33 14.33
N LEU A 87 -12.48 16.40 13.69
CA LEU A 87 -12.76 16.70 12.28
C LEU A 87 -11.61 16.19 11.40
N ILE A 88 -11.96 15.76 10.18
CA ILE A 88 -10.97 15.41 9.16
C ILE A 88 -10.08 16.62 8.89
N ASN A 89 -8.78 16.48 9.18
CA ASN A 89 -7.80 17.53 8.97
C ASN A 89 -7.51 17.72 7.48
N PHE A 90 -7.10 16.63 6.82
CA PHE A 90 -6.90 16.58 5.37
C PHE A 90 -7.47 15.30 4.78
N ASP A 91 -8.06 15.39 3.61
CA ASP A 91 -8.60 14.26 2.88
C ASP A 91 -7.59 13.67 1.89
N PHE A 92 -7.73 12.39 1.58
CA PHE A 92 -6.97 11.71 0.54
C PHE A 92 -7.37 12.24 -0.84
N LYS A 93 -6.40 12.70 -1.62
CA LYS A 93 -6.59 13.20 -2.99
C LYS A 93 -5.75 12.45 -4.02
N GLY A 94 -4.87 11.57 -3.53
CA GLY A 94 -3.96 10.81 -4.37
C GLY A 94 -4.69 9.85 -5.30
N LYS A 95 -4.29 9.84 -6.57
CA LYS A 95 -4.78 8.89 -7.58
C LYS A 95 -3.61 8.18 -8.22
N LEU A 96 -3.76 6.88 -8.48
CA LEU A 96 -2.71 6.10 -9.14
C LEU A 96 -2.41 6.64 -10.54
N SER A 97 -1.15 6.96 -10.79
CA SER A 97 -0.65 7.38 -12.11
C SER A 97 -0.30 6.21 -13.03
N PHE A 98 -0.56 4.98 -12.59
CA PHE A 98 -0.40 3.73 -13.32
C PHE A 98 -1.39 2.70 -12.77
N SER A 99 -1.49 1.54 -13.43
CA SER A 99 -2.34 0.44 -12.96
C SER A 99 -1.59 -0.45 -11.99
N TRP A 100 -2.20 -0.81 -10.87
CA TRP A 100 -1.60 -1.69 -9.88
C TRP A 100 -1.76 -3.15 -10.30
N PRO A 101 -0.68 -3.96 -10.39
CA PRO A 101 -0.76 -5.34 -10.82
C PRO A 101 -1.48 -6.22 -9.79
N LYS A 102 -2.28 -7.16 -10.28
CA LYS A 102 -2.98 -8.19 -9.51
C LYS A 102 -2.16 -9.46 -9.37
N LEU A 103 -1.34 -9.75 -10.39
CA LEU A 103 -0.52 -10.94 -10.48
C LEU A 103 0.94 -10.59 -10.75
N SER A 104 1.85 -11.38 -10.21
CA SER A 104 3.29 -11.19 -10.42
C SER A 104 3.75 -11.33 -11.88
N SER A 105 2.96 -11.99 -12.72
CA SER A 105 3.19 -12.10 -14.16
C SER A 105 2.84 -10.83 -14.94
N GLN A 106 2.13 -9.89 -14.34
CA GLN A 106 1.71 -8.64 -14.97
C GLN A 106 2.82 -7.58 -14.90
N VAL A 107 4.02 -7.93 -15.33
CA VAL A 107 5.17 -7.01 -15.40
C VAL A 107 4.97 -5.88 -16.42
N ARG A 108 4.04 -6.08 -17.38
CA ARG A 108 3.57 -5.10 -18.33
C ARG A 108 2.05 -5.04 -18.23
N LEU A 109 1.53 -3.90 -17.80
CA LEU A 109 0.10 -3.69 -17.56
C LEU A 109 -0.24 -2.24 -17.89
N ASN A 110 -0.67 -1.97 -19.13
CA ASN A 110 -1.00 -0.63 -19.55
C ASN A 110 -2.51 -0.46 -19.71
N PHE A 111 -2.99 0.73 -19.36
CA PHE A 111 -4.36 1.12 -19.61
C PHE A 111 -4.66 1.00 -21.13
N GLY A 112 -5.71 0.27 -21.46
CA GLY A 112 -6.09 0.00 -22.86
C GLY A 112 -5.52 -1.29 -23.45
N ASP A 113 -4.70 -2.05 -22.74
CA ASP A 113 -4.26 -3.38 -23.19
C ASP A 113 -5.46 -4.32 -23.35
N LYS A 114 -5.41 -5.27 -24.30
CA LYS A 114 -6.50 -6.23 -24.56
C LYS A 114 -6.85 -7.11 -23.37
N LEU A 115 -5.86 -7.44 -22.54
CA LEU A 115 -5.99 -8.25 -21.32
C LEU A 115 -5.76 -7.37 -20.09
N TYR A 116 -6.52 -6.28 -19.98
CA TYR A 116 -6.42 -5.33 -18.89
C TYR A 116 -7.23 -5.78 -17.68
N ASP A 117 -6.57 -6.45 -16.73
CA ASP A 117 -7.16 -6.90 -15.45
C ASP A 117 -6.25 -6.52 -14.26
N PRO A 118 -6.15 -5.24 -13.90
CA PRO A 118 -5.36 -4.79 -12.76
C PRO A 118 -6.06 -5.08 -11.42
N LEU A 119 -5.28 -5.09 -10.32
CA LEU A 119 -5.84 -5.02 -8.97
C LEU A 119 -6.54 -3.67 -8.76
N PHE A 120 -5.85 -2.57 -9.08
CA PHE A 120 -6.42 -1.22 -9.12
C PHE A 120 -6.12 -0.57 -10.47
N LYS A 121 -7.14 0.05 -11.05
CA LYS A 121 -7.04 0.71 -12.35
C LYS A 121 -6.22 2.00 -12.26
N PHE A 122 -5.69 2.44 -13.40
CA PHE A 122 -5.19 3.80 -13.54
C PHE A 122 -6.22 4.82 -13.03
N GLY A 123 -5.77 5.79 -12.25
CA GLY A 123 -6.63 6.81 -11.66
C GLY A 123 -7.38 6.38 -10.39
N TYR A 124 -7.20 5.15 -9.91
CA TYR A 124 -7.81 4.71 -8.66
C TYR A 124 -7.24 5.45 -7.45
N GLY A 125 -8.10 5.74 -6.49
CA GLY A 125 -7.78 6.30 -5.19
C GLY A 125 -9.08 6.67 -4.48
N LEU A 126 -9.19 6.32 -3.21
CA LEU A 126 -10.33 6.62 -2.35
C LEU A 126 -10.12 7.94 -1.60
N ASN A 127 -11.19 8.47 -1.07
CA ASN A 127 -11.23 9.58 -0.12
C ASN A 127 -12.16 9.21 1.05
N TYR A 128 -12.32 10.06 2.03
CA TYR A 128 -13.16 9.78 3.20
C TYR A 128 -14.68 9.79 2.94
N GLN A 129 -15.11 10.10 1.73
CA GLN A 129 -16.52 10.10 1.34
C GLN A 129 -16.91 8.89 0.47
N ASP A 130 -15.90 8.09 0.04
CA ASP A 130 -16.11 6.88 -0.79
C ASP A 130 -16.57 5.64 0.08
#